data_403cf8ddc5b1c5a8e4088281e2cedda1
#
_entry.id   403cf8ddc5b1c5a8e4088281e2cedda1
#
_cell.length_a   1.000
_cell.length_b   1.000
_cell.length_c   1.000
_cell.angle_alpha   90.00
_cell.angle_beta   90.00
_cell.angle_gamma   90.00
#
_symmetry.space_group_name_H-M   'P 1'
#
loop_
_entity.id
_entity.type
_entity.pdbx_description
1 polymer ?
#
loop_
_entity_poly.entity_id
_entity_poly.type
_entity_poly.pdbx_seq_one_letter_code
_entity_poly.pdbx_strand_id
1 'polypeptide(L)'
;MNENKDELSRGILIRGIGSFYTVRDPGGNEYTLRCKKKFRHQGMSPMTGDEVVFSKGEGESHGWIEEILPRKTVCLRPPVANVEVLILVISPVPEPDLILADRQISRAFAQDMEVMIAVNKCDLDHQLASEIRQQYREAGIPVYEVSAREKTGLEDLKKAMRGKLCCLTGQIGAGKSTLLNALLDLELETGDISRKISRGKNTTRQSEMIEKDGIRVMDTAGFNLLEPEKRLEPEKLKERYPEFRTYEGKCRFRECLHDREPGCAVTEAVTEGKLNAQRVERYRQLIEETREVWRTRYD
;
A
#
# COMPACT_ATOMS: atom_id res chain seq x y z
N MET A 1 -42.77 -8.70 -25.29
CA MET A 1 -41.57 -7.90 -24.94
C MET A 1 -41.18 -8.30 -23.53
N ASN A 2 -40.29 -9.27 -23.39
CA ASN A 2 -39.77 -9.70 -22.11
C ASN A 2 -38.55 -8.79 -21.79
N GLU A 3 -38.74 -7.85 -20.89
CA GLU A 3 -37.62 -7.19 -20.21
C GLU A 3 -37.02 -8.22 -19.27
N ASN A 4 -36.06 -9.02 -19.78
CA ASN A 4 -35.10 -9.68 -18.91
C ASN A 4 -34.27 -8.56 -18.26
N LYS A 5 -34.66 -8.15 -17.05
CA LYS A 5 -33.77 -7.39 -16.18
C LYS A 5 -32.55 -8.27 -15.95
N ASP A 6 -31.44 -7.96 -16.64
CA ASP A 6 -30.15 -8.57 -16.35
C ASP A 6 -29.95 -8.50 -14.84
N GLU A 7 -29.87 -9.66 -14.19
CA GLU A 7 -29.71 -9.76 -12.75
C GLU A 7 -28.32 -9.21 -12.41
N LEU A 8 -28.30 -8.01 -11.83
CA LEU A 8 -27.06 -7.34 -11.46
C LEU A 8 -26.41 -8.07 -10.30
N SER A 9 -25.13 -8.36 -10.44
CA SER A 9 -24.29 -8.99 -9.43
C SER A 9 -23.24 -8.01 -8.92
N ARG A 10 -22.69 -8.29 -7.72
CA ARG A 10 -21.56 -7.54 -7.16
C ARG A 10 -20.32 -8.40 -7.13
N GLY A 11 -19.15 -7.79 -7.25
CA GLY A 11 -17.88 -8.49 -7.14
C GLY A 11 -16.69 -7.54 -7.06
N ILE A 12 -15.51 -8.12 -6.92
CA ILE A 12 -14.24 -7.39 -6.85
C ILE A 12 -13.46 -7.63 -8.14
N LEU A 13 -12.94 -6.57 -8.73
CA LEU A 13 -12.07 -6.63 -9.89
C LEU A 13 -10.70 -7.16 -9.47
N ILE A 14 -10.36 -8.37 -9.91
CA ILE A 14 -9.13 -9.05 -9.53
C ILE A 14 -8.00 -8.90 -10.54
N ARG A 15 -8.34 -8.61 -11.80
CA ARG A 15 -7.35 -8.43 -12.88
C ARG A 15 -7.94 -7.67 -14.06
N GLY A 16 -7.10 -6.84 -14.72
CA GLY A 16 -7.47 -6.16 -15.97
C GLY A 16 -6.43 -6.39 -17.06
N ILE A 17 -6.84 -6.83 -18.25
CA ILE A 17 -5.97 -7.05 -19.42
C ILE A 17 -6.60 -6.36 -20.64
N GLY A 18 -5.97 -5.28 -21.10
CA GLY A 18 -6.47 -4.52 -22.24
C GLY A 18 -7.85 -3.89 -21.93
N SER A 19 -8.90 -4.37 -22.62
CA SER A 19 -10.28 -3.93 -22.39
C SER A 19 -11.14 -4.95 -21.64
N PHE A 20 -10.53 -6.02 -21.14
CA PHE A 20 -11.20 -7.08 -20.40
C PHE A 20 -10.80 -7.02 -18.94
N TYR A 21 -11.78 -7.27 -18.08
CA TYR A 21 -11.67 -7.24 -16.64
C TYR A 21 -12.19 -8.54 -16.05
N THR A 22 -11.42 -9.18 -15.19
CA THR A 22 -11.86 -10.35 -14.45
C THR A 22 -12.39 -9.88 -13.10
N VAL A 23 -13.66 -10.20 -12.83
CA VAL A 23 -14.34 -9.87 -11.57
C VAL A 23 -14.70 -11.18 -10.88
N ARG A 24 -14.44 -11.26 -9.57
CA ARG A 24 -14.83 -12.38 -8.72
C ARG A 24 -16.02 -11.98 -7.86
N ASP A 25 -17.08 -12.79 -7.87
CA ASP A 25 -18.23 -12.60 -7.01
C ASP A 25 -17.98 -13.14 -5.58
N PRO A 26 -18.86 -12.85 -4.60
CA PRO A 26 -18.73 -13.39 -3.23
C PRO A 26 -18.79 -14.92 -3.16
N GLY A 27 -19.33 -15.59 -4.18
CA GLY A 27 -19.37 -17.05 -4.28
C GLY A 27 -18.06 -17.66 -4.82
N GLY A 28 -17.07 -16.81 -5.20
CA GLY A 28 -15.78 -17.23 -5.76
C GLY A 28 -15.80 -17.46 -7.28
N ASN A 29 -16.95 -17.21 -7.97
CA ASN A 29 -17.01 -17.36 -9.41
C ASN A 29 -16.37 -16.18 -10.11
N GLU A 30 -15.64 -16.45 -11.20
CA GLU A 30 -14.96 -15.43 -12.00
C GLU A 30 -15.70 -15.16 -13.31
N TYR A 31 -15.83 -13.88 -13.65
CA TYR A 31 -16.51 -13.40 -14.85
C TYR A 31 -15.57 -12.49 -15.63
N THR A 32 -15.48 -12.72 -16.94
CA THR A 32 -14.77 -11.82 -17.86
C THR A 32 -15.73 -10.76 -18.38
N LEU A 33 -15.48 -9.52 -18.05
CA LEU A 33 -16.35 -8.38 -18.31
C LEU A 33 -15.65 -7.34 -19.20
N ARG A 34 -16.45 -6.50 -19.83
CA ARG A 34 -16.00 -5.26 -20.50
C ARG A 34 -16.44 -4.04 -19.72
N CYS A 35 -15.74 -2.94 -19.92
CA CYS A 35 -16.08 -1.65 -19.32
C CYS A 35 -16.87 -0.80 -20.31
N LYS A 36 -18.02 -0.22 -19.87
CA LYS A 36 -18.80 0.70 -20.70
C LYS A 36 -18.03 1.99 -20.99
N LYS A 37 -18.21 2.54 -22.19
CA LYS A 37 -17.54 3.80 -22.63
C LYS A 37 -17.83 4.99 -21.71
N LYS A 38 -18.97 5.00 -20.99
CA LYS A 38 -19.36 6.07 -20.06
C LYS A 38 -18.28 6.37 -19.01
N PHE A 39 -17.57 5.36 -18.52
CA PHE A 39 -16.54 5.56 -17.50
C PHE A 39 -15.32 6.33 -18.02
N ARG A 40 -14.94 6.12 -19.30
CA ARG A 40 -13.85 6.90 -19.93
C ARG A 40 -14.22 8.38 -20.06
N HIS A 41 -15.49 8.68 -20.39
CA HIS A 41 -16.00 10.06 -20.45
C HIS A 41 -16.01 10.75 -19.08
N GLN A 42 -16.14 9.97 -18.01
CA GLN A 42 -16.07 10.46 -16.63
C GLN A 42 -14.64 10.52 -16.07
N GLY A 43 -13.62 10.23 -16.89
CA GLY A 43 -12.22 10.16 -16.44
C GLY A 43 -11.92 9.00 -15.51
N MET A 44 -12.84 8.03 -15.39
CA MET A 44 -12.67 6.83 -14.56
C MET A 44 -12.22 5.65 -15.41
N SER A 45 -11.25 4.90 -14.88
CA SER A 45 -10.86 3.60 -15.41
C SER A 45 -10.98 2.56 -14.29
N PRO A 46 -11.49 1.35 -14.57
CA PRO A 46 -11.51 0.28 -13.60
C PRO A 46 -10.07 -0.06 -13.16
N MET A 47 -9.90 -0.30 -11.87
CA MET A 47 -8.63 -0.68 -11.25
C MET A 47 -8.79 -2.01 -10.50
N THR A 48 -7.73 -2.79 -10.43
CA THR A 48 -7.70 -3.99 -9.58
C THR A 48 -7.99 -3.59 -8.14
N GLY A 49 -8.91 -4.32 -7.49
CA GLY A 49 -9.43 -3.97 -6.16
C GLY A 49 -10.73 -3.17 -6.18
N ASP A 50 -11.21 -2.68 -7.34
CA ASP A 50 -12.52 -2.04 -7.40
C ASP A 50 -13.65 -2.99 -7.03
N GLU A 51 -14.54 -2.53 -6.18
CA GLU A 51 -15.85 -3.14 -6.01
C GLU A 51 -16.76 -2.66 -7.15
N VAL A 52 -17.39 -3.59 -7.84
CA VAL A 52 -18.20 -3.29 -9.02
C VAL A 52 -19.57 -3.96 -8.97
N VAL A 53 -20.54 -3.29 -9.60
CA VAL A 53 -21.80 -3.90 -10.00
C VAL A 53 -21.68 -4.28 -11.48
N PHE A 54 -22.10 -5.49 -11.83
CA PHE A 54 -21.93 -6.00 -13.18
C PHE A 54 -23.13 -6.84 -13.64
N SER A 55 -23.34 -6.87 -14.96
CA SER A 55 -24.22 -7.80 -15.63
C SER A 55 -23.44 -8.98 -16.18
N LYS A 56 -23.97 -10.19 -16.04
CA LYS A 56 -23.39 -11.40 -16.61
C LYS A 56 -23.67 -11.42 -18.11
N GLY A 57 -22.70 -11.87 -18.90
CA GLY A 57 -22.93 -12.12 -20.32
C GLY A 57 -23.77 -13.38 -20.53
N GLU A 58 -24.51 -13.44 -21.62
CA GLU A 58 -25.23 -14.63 -22.06
C GLU A 58 -24.45 -15.37 -23.13
N GLY A 59 -24.32 -16.69 -23.00
CA GLY A 59 -23.61 -17.56 -23.95
C GLY A 59 -22.14 -17.17 -24.12
N GLU A 60 -21.69 -16.89 -25.34
CA GLU A 60 -20.32 -16.45 -25.64
C GLU A 60 -20.08 -14.95 -25.45
N SER A 61 -21.13 -14.17 -25.08
CA SER A 61 -20.99 -12.74 -24.88
C SER A 61 -20.38 -12.40 -23.52
N HIS A 62 -19.45 -11.45 -23.50
CA HIS A 62 -18.91 -10.92 -22.26
C HIS A 62 -19.95 -10.03 -21.55
N GLY A 63 -20.01 -10.13 -20.22
CA GLY A 63 -20.78 -9.21 -19.40
C GLY A 63 -20.18 -7.80 -19.35
N TRP A 64 -20.83 -6.91 -18.60
CA TRP A 64 -20.45 -5.50 -18.52
C TRP A 64 -20.32 -5.03 -17.09
N ILE A 65 -19.27 -4.22 -16.82
CA ILE A 65 -19.21 -3.41 -15.61
C ILE A 65 -20.23 -2.30 -15.75
N GLU A 66 -21.24 -2.33 -14.89
CA GLU A 66 -22.36 -1.38 -14.86
C GLU A 66 -22.04 -0.17 -13.98
N GLU A 67 -21.37 -0.41 -12.84
CA GLU A 67 -21.00 0.60 -11.86
C GLU A 67 -19.67 0.25 -11.21
N ILE A 68 -18.86 1.27 -10.93
CA ILE A 68 -17.69 1.18 -10.06
C ILE A 68 -18.08 1.88 -8.77
N LEU A 69 -18.08 1.14 -7.66
CA LEU A 69 -18.46 1.68 -6.36
C LEU A 69 -17.39 2.68 -5.83
N PRO A 70 -17.75 3.57 -4.91
CA PRO A 70 -16.83 4.54 -4.35
C PRO A 70 -15.57 3.86 -3.77
N ARG A 71 -14.43 4.33 -4.17
CA ARG A 71 -13.14 3.85 -3.70
C ARG A 71 -12.80 4.44 -2.34
N LYS A 72 -12.32 3.61 -1.41
CA LYS A 72 -11.78 4.06 -0.12
C LYS A 72 -10.33 4.55 -0.27
N THR A 73 -9.53 3.80 -1.03
CA THR A 73 -8.13 4.13 -1.30
C THR A 73 -7.83 4.01 -2.78
N VAL A 74 -6.88 4.81 -3.28
CA VAL A 74 -6.47 4.80 -4.69
C VAL A 74 -4.97 4.94 -4.80
N CYS A 75 -4.32 3.96 -5.42
CA CYS A 75 -2.93 4.07 -5.85
C CYS A 75 -2.89 4.17 -7.37
N LEU A 76 -2.20 5.18 -7.88
CA LEU A 76 -2.15 5.43 -9.32
C LEU A 76 -1.04 4.64 -10.03
N ARG A 77 -0.02 4.24 -9.31
CA ARG A 77 1.13 3.50 -9.85
C ARG A 77 1.67 2.47 -8.85
N PRO A 78 1.38 1.21 -9.10
CA PRO A 78 0.45 0.67 -10.09
C PRO A 78 -1.00 1.04 -9.78
N PRO A 79 -1.91 1.03 -10.78
CA PRO A 79 -3.31 1.39 -10.58
C PRO A 79 -4.03 0.29 -9.79
N VAL A 80 -4.26 0.53 -8.50
CA VAL A 80 -5.00 -0.35 -7.58
C VAL A 80 -5.92 0.47 -6.69
N ALA A 81 -7.03 -0.11 -6.29
CA ALA A 81 -8.03 0.52 -5.44
C ALA A 81 -8.33 -0.32 -4.20
N ASN A 82 -8.88 0.33 -3.18
CA ASN A 82 -9.41 -0.31 -1.97
C ASN A 82 -8.40 -1.16 -1.17
N VAL A 83 -7.09 -0.83 -1.29
CA VAL A 83 -6.08 -1.43 -0.42
C VAL A 83 -6.31 -0.94 1.00
N GLU A 84 -6.46 -1.87 1.95
CA GLU A 84 -6.74 -1.56 3.36
C GLU A 84 -5.46 -1.52 4.18
N VAL A 85 -4.47 -2.35 3.84
CA VAL A 85 -3.23 -2.51 4.61
C VAL A 85 -2.00 -2.40 3.73
N LEU A 86 -1.09 -1.53 4.12
CA LEU A 86 0.26 -1.47 3.58
C LEU A 86 1.20 -2.32 4.45
N ILE A 87 1.80 -3.37 3.88
CA ILE A 87 2.83 -4.15 4.54
C ILE A 87 4.19 -3.67 4.05
N LEU A 88 4.89 -2.94 4.89
CA LEU A 88 6.23 -2.45 4.62
C LEU A 88 7.26 -3.52 4.98
N VAL A 89 7.95 -4.04 3.97
CA VAL A 89 8.99 -5.06 4.16
C VAL A 89 10.35 -4.40 4.30
N ILE A 90 10.97 -4.61 5.45
CA ILE A 90 12.33 -4.16 5.82
C ILE A 90 13.20 -5.41 5.99
N SER A 91 14.50 -5.32 5.72
CA SER A 91 15.43 -6.43 5.96
C SER A 91 16.83 -5.88 6.29
N PRO A 92 17.68 -6.65 6.99
CA PRO A 92 19.05 -6.21 7.31
C PRO A 92 19.94 -6.12 6.08
N VAL A 93 19.58 -6.84 4.99
CA VAL A 93 20.33 -6.86 3.73
C VAL A 93 19.36 -6.78 2.56
N PRO A 94 19.44 -5.71 1.72
CA PRO A 94 20.32 -4.54 1.83
C PRO A 94 20.01 -3.69 3.08
N GLU A 95 20.94 -2.83 3.48
CA GLU A 95 20.76 -1.90 4.60
C GLU A 95 19.46 -1.11 4.47
N PRO A 96 18.66 -1.01 5.54
CA PRO A 96 17.32 -0.41 5.45
C PRO A 96 17.35 1.09 5.11
N ASP A 97 16.69 1.48 4.04
CA ASP A 97 16.36 2.88 3.75
C ASP A 97 15.11 3.29 4.56
N LEU A 98 15.32 3.79 5.77
CA LEU A 98 14.25 4.18 6.66
C LEU A 98 13.59 5.52 6.26
N ILE A 99 14.23 6.36 5.44
CA ILE A 99 13.61 7.55 4.86
C ILE A 99 12.59 7.14 3.82
N LEU A 100 12.94 6.19 2.94
CA LEU A 100 12.01 5.58 2.01
C LEU A 100 10.84 4.92 2.75
N ALA A 101 11.13 4.21 3.83
CA ALA A 101 10.12 3.58 4.68
C ALA A 101 9.12 4.62 5.22
N ASP A 102 9.61 5.70 5.82
CA ASP A 102 8.79 6.77 6.38
C ASP A 102 7.97 7.50 5.32
N ARG A 103 8.53 7.69 4.11
CA ARG A 103 7.80 8.26 2.97
C ARG A 103 6.63 7.37 2.54
N GLN A 104 6.82 6.04 2.52
CA GLN A 104 5.76 5.10 2.15
C GLN A 104 4.67 5.03 3.24
N ILE A 105 5.06 5.02 4.52
CA ILE A 105 4.13 5.08 5.66
C ILE A 105 3.30 6.36 5.62
N SER A 106 3.93 7.51 5.44
CA SER A 106 3.25 8.82 5.35
C SER A 106 2.17 8.82 4.26
N ARG A 107 2.44 8.19 3.11
CA ARG A 107 1.46 8.10 2.02
C ARG A 107 0.32 7.13 2.31
N ALA A 108 0.60 6.05 3.01
CA ALA A 108 -0.44 5.13 3.45
C ALA A 108 -1.40 5.83 4.42
N PHE A 109 -0.87 6.54 5.41
CA PHE A 109 -1.68 7.31 6.36
C PHE A 109 -2.47 8.44 5.70
N ALA A 110 -1.96 9.05 4.61
CA ALA A 110 -2.71 10.05 3.84
C ALA A 110 -3.96 9.49 3.15
N GLN A 111 -4.09 8.19 3.05
CA GLN A 111 -5.23 7.48 2.46
C GLN A 111 -5.96 6.60 3.49
N ASP A 112 -5.76 6.86 4.79
CA ASP A 112 -6.37 6.11 5.89
C ASP A 112 -6.11 4.59 5.83
N MET A 113 -4.98 4.17 5.21
CA MET A 113 -4.56 2.77 5.21
C MET A 113 -3.96 2.41 6.56
N GLU A 114 -4.21 1.20 7.03
CA GLU A 114 -3.41 0.60 8.09
C GLU A 114 -1.99 0.31 7.58
N VAL A 115 -1.02 0.39 8.48
CA VAL A 115 0.37 0.05 8.17
C VAL A 115 0.85 -1.05 9.09
N MET A 116 1.54 -2.04 8.53
CA MET A 116 2.26 -3.09 9.25
C MET A 116 3.70 -3.13 8.74
N ILE A 117 4.66 -3.39 9.61
CA ILE A 117 6.06 -3.59 9.22
C ILE A 117 6.39 -5.07 9.36
N ALA A 118 6.89 -5.68 8.27
CA ALA A 118 7.46 -7.01 8.29
C ALA A 118 8.99 -6.90 8.18
N VAL A 119 9.70 -7.19 9.27
CA VAL A 119 11.16 -7.28 9.27
C VAL A 119 11.53 -8.68 8.81
N ASN A 120 11.85 -8.79 7.52
CA ASN A 120 12.17 -10.05 6.87
C ASN A 120 13.67 -10.37 6.97
N LYS A 121 14.03 -11.63 6.78
CA LYS A 121 15.39 -12.15 6.93
C LYS A 121 15.94 -12.01 8.35
N CYS A 122 15.07 -12.20 9.35
CA CYS A 122 15.46 -12.15 10.75
C CYS A 122 16.51 -13.22 11.11
N ASP A 123 16.63 -14.27 10.27
CA ASP A 123 17.71 -15.26 10.34
C ASP A 123 19.13 -14.67 10.16
N LEU A 124 19.25 -13.50 9.55
CA LEU A 124 20.52 -12.79 9.37
C LEU A 124 20.81 -11.79 10.51
N ASP A 125 19.77 -11.22 11.11
CA ASP A 125 19.90 -10.25 12.22
C ASP A 125 18.60 -10.21 13.04
N HIS A 126 18.69 -10.65 14.30
CA HIS A 126 17.57 -10.65 15.25
C HIS A 126 17.39 -9.31 15.98
N GLN A 127 18.35 -8.38 15.91
CA GLN A 127 18.27 -7.11 16.62
C GLN A 127 17.44 -6.08 15.86
N LEU A 128 17.51 -6.10 14.52
CA LEU A 128 16.82 -5.13 13.67
C LEU A 128 15.32 -5.02 13.97
N ALA A 129 14.62 -6.15 14.19
CA ALA A 129 13.20 -6.13 14.49
C ALA A 129 12.88 -5.38 15.81
N SER A 130 13.75 -5.52 16.81
CA SER A 130 13.64 -4.79 18.08
C SER A 130 13.86 -3.29 17.90
N GLU A 131 14.86 -2.91 17.12
CA GLU A 131 15.18 -1.52 16.81
C GLU A 131 14.04 -0.85 16.02
N ILE A 132 13.52 -1.51 15.01
CA ILE A 132 12.37 -1.03 14.23
C ILE A 132 11.15 -0.91 15.12
N ARG A 133 10.86 -1.88 15.97
CA ARG A 133 9.74 -1.83 16.93
C ARG A 133 9.84 -0.62 17.86
N GLN A 134 11.04 -0.32 18.36
CA GLN A 134 11.27 0.85 19.20
C GLN A 134 11.04 2.16 18.44
N GLN A 135 11.48 2.25 17.18
CA GLN A 135 11.35 3.48 16.38
C GLN A 135 9.89 3.79 15.99
N TYR A 136 9.07 2.78 15.79
CA TYR A 136 7.70 2.95 15.32
C TYR A 136 6.63 2.71 16.39
N ARG A 137 7.04 2.48 17.65
CA ARG A 137 6.15 2.21 18.78
C ARG A 137 5.12 3.32 18.98
N GLU A 138 5.56 4.57 19.02
CA GLU A 138 4.70 5.73 19.30
C GLU A 138 3.76 6.05 18.12
N ALA A 139 4.10 5.62 16.92
CA ALA A 139 3.21 5.67 15.76
C ALA A 139 2.13 4.57 15.78
N GLY A 140 2.21 3.62 16.73
CA GLY A 140 1.26 2.51 16.86
C GLY A 140 1.37 1.48 15.73
N ILE A 141 2.49 1.42 15.01
CA ILE A 141 2.68 0.52 13.88
C ILE A 141 3.16 -0.85 14.39
N PRO A 142 2.40 -1.94 14.15
CA PRO A 142 2.83 -3.28 14.54
C PRO A 142 4.00 -3.76 13.70
N VAL A 143 4.96 -4.42 14.34
CA VAL A 143 6.19 -4.94 13.72
C VAL A 143 6.25 -6.45 13.90
N TYR A 144 6.29 -7.16 12.79
CA TYR A 144 6.39 -8.62 12.70
C TYR A 144 7.81 -9.00 12.29
N GLU A 145 8.43 -9.85 13.10
CA GLU A 145 9.74 -10.43 12.82
C GLU A 145 9.53 -11.73 12.05
N VAL A 146 10.05 -11.81 10.82
CA VAL A 146 9.79 -12.94 9.92
C VAL A 146 11.06 -13.36 9.17
N SER A 147 11.16 -14.64 8.86
CA SER A 147 12.06 -15.15 7.83
C SER A 147 11.24 -15.92 6.79
N ALA A 148 11.15 -15.36 5.59
CA ALA A 148 10.50 -16.02 4.47
C ALA A 148 11.24 -17.30 4.06
N ARG A 149 12.56 -17.33 4.25
CA ARG A 149 13.42 -18.48 3.94
C ARG A 149 13.22 -19.62 4.92
N GLU A 150 13.28 -19.32 6.21
CA GLU A 150 13.14 -20.32 7.29
C GLU A 150 11.68 -20.57 7.66
N LYS A 151 10.73 -19.85 7.01
CA LYS A 151 9.29 -19.90 7.28
C LYS A 151 8.92 -19.62 8.74
N THR A 152 9.68 -18.77 9.44
CA THR A 152 9.44 -18.39 10.83
C THR A 152 8.69 -17.07 10.93
N GLY A 153 7.87 -16.90 11.99
CA GLY A 153 7.11 -15.67 12.27
C GLY A 153 5.95 -15.37 11.30
N LEU A 154 5.69 -16.23 10.30
CA LEU A 154 4.70 -15.97 9.26
C LEU A 154 3.26 -16.03 9.75
N GLU A 155 2.94 -16.89 10.72
CA GLU A 155 1.56 -17.15 11.15
C GLU A 155 0.91 -15.92 11.81
N ASP A 156 1.66 -15.14 12.58
CA ASP A 156 1.12 -13.94 13.23
C ASP A 156 0.87 -12.83 12.19
N LEU A 157 1.76 -12.71 11.21
CA LEU A 157 1.54 -11.80 10.07
C LEU A 157 0.32 -12.24 9.24
N LYS A 158 0.18 -13.53 8.92
CA LYS A 158 -1.00 -14.09 8.22
C LYS A 158 -2.30 -13.79 8.96
N LYS A 159 -2.32 -13.98 10.29
CA LYS A 159 -3.51 -13.66 11.12
C LYS A 159 -3.91 -12.19 11.00
N ALA A 160 -2.93 -11.28 11.02
CA ALA A 160 -3.17 -9.84 10.91
C ALA A 160 -3.66 -9.42 9.51
N MET A 161 -3.28 -10.17 8.46
CA MET A 161 -3.67 -9.94 7.07
C MET A 161 -5.07 -10.48 6.72
N ARG A 162 -5.57 -11.49 7.43
CA ARG A 162 -6.83 -12.17 7.08
C ARG A 162 -8.00 -11.20 6.98
N GLY A 163 -8.80 -11.37 5.93
CA GLY A 163 -9.99 -10.56 5.67
C GLY A 163 -9.71 -9.16 5.11
N LYS A 164 -8.46 -8.74 5.01
CA LYS A 164 -8.05 -7.42 4.52
C LYS A 164 -7.40 -7.54 3.14
N LEU A 165 -7.58 -6.50 2.32
CA LEU A 165 -6.84 -6.36 1.07
C LEU A 165 -5.49 -5.67 1.36
N CYS A 166 -4.42 -6.42 1.22
CA CYS A 166 -3.07 -5.99 1.55
C CYS A 166 -2.25 -5.67 0.29
N CYS A 167 -1.25 -4.81 0.42
CA CYS A 167 -0.17 -4.70 -0.56
C CYS A 167 1.19 -4.69 0.13
N LEU A 168 2.20 -5.27 -0.51
CA LEU A 168 3.57 -5.28 -0.02
C LEU A 168 4.37 -4.16 -0.68
N THR A 169 5.12 -3.41 0.13
CA THR A 169 6.06 -2.38 -0.32
C THR A 169 7.39 -2.51 0.41
N GLY A 170 8.35 -1.70 0.05
CA GLY A 170 9.68 -1.67 0.68
C GLY A 170 10.80 -1.68 -0.36
N GLN A 171 12.01 -1.55 0.13
CA GLN A 171 13.24 -1.46 -0.66
C GLN A 171 13.43 -2.68 -1.59
N ILE A 172 14.09 -2.44 -2.74
CA ILE A 172 14.50 -3.52 -3.65
C ILE A 172 15.46 -4.45 -2.91
N GLY A 173 15.24 -5.76 -3.02
CA GLY A 173 16.07 -6.75 -2.33
C GLY A 173 15.63 -7.08 -0.90
N ALA A 174 14.63 -6.41 -0.30
CA ALA A 174 14.11 -6.74 1.02
C ALA A 174 13.39 -8.11 1.11
N GLY A 175 13.15 -8.76 -0.03
CA GLY A 175 12.56 -10.10 -0.07
C GLY A 175 11.03 -10.13 -0.16
N LYS A 176 10.39 -9.07 -0.70
CA LYS A 176 8.93 -8.98 -0.84
C LYS A 176 8.30 -10.18 -1.56
N SER A 177 8.83 -10.54 -2.72
CA SER A 177 8.30 -11.68 -3.51
C SER A 177 8.50 -13.01 -2.79
N THR A 178 9.65 -13.19 -2.14
CA THR A 178 9.91 -14.39 -1.33
C THR A 178 8.96 -14.47 -0.13
N LEU A 179 8.70 -13.33 0.52
CA LEU A 179 7.76 -13.25 1.63
C LEU A 179 6.33 -13.53 1.16
N LEU A 180 5.91 -12.96 0.03
CA LEU A 180 4.61 -13.23 -0.56
C LEU A 180 4.42 -14.73 -0.87
N ASN A 181 5.42 -15.37 -1.49
CA ASN A 181 5.40 -16.80 -1.76
C ASN A 181 5.27 -17.62 -0.47
N ALA A 182 6.03 -17.25 0.57
CA ALA A 182 5.98 -17.96 1.85
C ALA A 182 4.64 -17.75 2.59
N LEU A 183 4.05 -16.55 2.51
CA LEU A 183 2.76 -16.25 3.12
C LEU A 183 1.61 -16.98 2.45
N LEU A 184 1.64 -17.08 1.13
CA LEU A 184 0.56 -17.71 0.34
C LEU A 184 0.87 -19.17 -0.03
N ASP A 185 2.00 -19.69 0.43
CA ASP A 185 2.47 -21.04 0.08
C ASP A 185 2.38 -21.31 -1.43
N LEU A 186 2.99 -20.39 -2.20
CA LEU A 186 3.07 -20.43 -3.66
C LEU A 186 4.43 -21.01 -4.07
N GLU A 187 4.43 -21.92 -5.03
CA GLU A 187 5.66 -22.46 -5.65
C GLU A 187 6.12 -21.58 -6.84
N LEU A 188 6.02 -20.25 -6.71
CA LEU A 188 6.47 -19.35 -7.76
C LEU A 188 7.99 -19.15 -7.67
N GLU A 189 8.70 -19.42 -8.76
CA GLU A 189 10.16 -19.14 -8.84
C GLU A 189 10.42 -17.65 -8.51
N THR A 190 11.32 -17.41 -7.57
CA THR A 190 11.68 -16.08 -7.05
C THR A 190 12.39 -15.16 -8.05
N GLY A 191 12.09 -15.25 -9.27
CA GLY A 191 12.50 -14.38 -10.38
C GLY A 191 11.38 -14.20 -11.40
N ASP A 192 10.32 -15.02 -11.33
CA ASP A 192 9.27 -15.06 -12.35
C ASP A 192 8.09 -14.13 -12.07
N ILE A 193 7.88 -13.71 -10.83
CA ILE A 193 6.87 -12.67 -10.53
C ILE A 193 7.22 -11.38 -11.27
N SER A 194 8.51 -11.00 -11.29
CA SER A 194 8.97 -9.85 -12.10
C SER A 194 9.20 -10.21 -13.59
N ARG A 195 9.43 -11.48 -13.96
CA ARG A 195 9.69 -11.93 -15.33
C ARG A 195 8.45 -12.32 -16.13
N LYS A 196 7.40 -12.87 -15.52
CA LYS A 196 6.11 -13.08 -16.21
C LYS A 196 5.50 -11.76 -16.66
N ILE A 197 5.76 -10.69 -15.92
CA ILE A 197 5.31 -9.32 -16.25
C ILE A 197 6.23 -8.68 -17.33
N SER A 198 7.49 -9.09 -17.48
CA SER A 198 8.44 -8.48 -18.43
C SER A 198 8.51 -9.18 -19.82
N ARG A 199 7.84 -10.31 -20.04
CA ARG A 199 7.86 -11.04 -21.33
C ARG A 199 6.86 -10.56 -22.38
N GLY A 200 6.08 -9.51 -22.10
CA GLY A 200 5.25 -8.84 -23.12
C GLY A 200 5.87 -7.52 -23.54
N LYS A 201 6.36 -7.40 -24.76
CA LYS A 201 6.72 -6.13 -25.40
C LYS A 201 5.54 -5.15 -25.20
N ASN A 202 5.77 -4.01 -24.51
CA ASN A 202 4.84 -2.86 -24.43
C ASN A 202 3.46 -3.13 -23.84
N THR A 203 3.34 -3.80 -22.68
CA THR A 203 2.06 -3.84 -21.95
C THR A 203 2.20 -3.13 -20.61
N THR A 204 1.29 -2.20 -20.38
CA THR A 204 0.98 -1.52 -19.12
C THR A 204 1.15 -2.49 -17.95
N ARG A 205 1.90 -2.10 -16.91
CA ARG A 205 2.12 -2.89 -15.70
C ARG A 205 0.76 -3.34 -15.16
N GLN A 206 0.51 -4.64 -15.21
CA GLN A 206 -0.75 -5.24 -14.76
C GLN A 206 -0.63 -5.52 -13.26
N SER A 207 -1.64 -5.10 -12.51
CA SER A 207 -1.80 -5.50 -11.11
C SER A 207 -2.78 -6.65 -11.07
N GLU A 208 -2.51 -7.65 -10.26
CA GLU A 208 -3.37 -8.80 -10.03
C GLU A 208 -3.59 -9.00 -8.53
N MET A 209 -4.82 -9.33 -8.13
CA MET A 209 -5.14 -9.69 -6.77
C MET A 209 -5.04 -11.20 -6.61
N ILE A 210 -4.15 -11.63 -5.74
CA ILE A 210 -4.01 -13.03 -5.34
C ILE A 210 -4.77 -13.25 -4.04
N GLU A 211 -5.57 -14.30 -3.97
CA GLU A 211 -6.30 -14.68 -2.77
C GLU A 211 -6.07 -16.16 -2.46
N LYS A 212 -5.65 -16.44 -1.23
CA LYS A 212 -5.49 -17.79 -0.69
C LYS A 212 -5.68 -17.78 0.82
N ASP A 213 -6.42 -18.73 1.34
CA ASP A 213 -6.66 -18.95 2.78
C ASP A 213 -7.21 -17.71 3.52
N GLY A 214 -8.04 -16.90 2.83
CA GLY A 214 -8.61 -15.66 3.34
C GLY A 214 -7.63 -14.49 3.40
N ILE A 215 -6.46 -14.63 2.80
CA ILE A 215 -5.47 -13.56 2.64
C ILE A 215 -5.56 -13.05 1.20
N ARG A 216 -5.80 -11.74 1.04
CA ARG A 216 -5.86 -11.05 -0.25
C ARG A 216 -4.69 -10.09 -0.39
N VAL A 217 -3.90 -10.27 -1.43
CA VAL A 217 -2.72 -9.43 -1.67
C VAL A 217 -2.72 -8.93 -3.11
N MET A 218 -2.46 -7.65 -3.28
CA MET A 218 -2.16 -7.09 -4.58
C MET A 218 -0.74 -7.49 -5.00
N ASP A 219 -0.62 -8.32 -6.03
CA ASP A 219 0.66 -8.52 -6.71
C ASP A 219 0.92 -7.31 -7.60
N THR A 220 1.78 -6.46 -7.12
CA THR A 220 2.21 -5.27 -7.83
C THR A 220 3.71 -5.33 -7.99
N ALA A 221 4.19 -5.55 -9.20
CA ALA A 221 5.61 -5.44 -9.51
C ALA A 221 6.10 -4.00 -9.20
N GLY A 222 6.63 -3.84 -7.99
CA GLY A 222 7.13 -2.57 -7.48
C GLY A 222 6.01 -1.56 -7.17
N PHE A 223 5.35 -1.74 -6.03
CA PHE A 223 4.53 -0.71 -5.43
C PHE A 223 5.45 0.44 -5.01
N ASN A 224 5.83 1.23 -6.01
CA ASN A 224 6.73 2.36 -5.82
C ASN A 224 5.90 3.62 -5.57
N LEU A 225 5.59 3.87 -4.31
CA LEU A 225 5.15 5.19 -3.84
C LEU A 225 6.31 6.21 -3.92
N LEU A 226 7.16 6.11 -4.96
CA LEU A 226 8.42 6.86 -5.04
C LEU A 226 8.29 8.24 -5.69
N GLU A 227 7.19 8.53 -6.38
CA GLU A 227 7.04 9.84 -7.00
C GLU A 227 6.81 10.91 -5.93
N PRO A 228 7.55 12.03 -5.96
CA PRO A 228 7.30 13.15 -5.07
C PRO A 228 5.84 13.61 -5.17
N GLU A 229 5.19 13.81 -4.03
CA GLU A 229 3.84 14.37 -4.01
C GLU A 229 3.89 15.87 -4.30
N LYS A 230 3.95 16.25 -5.58
CA LYS A 230 4.03 17.66 -6.02
C LYS A 230 2.95 18.59 -5.43
N ARG A 231 1.85 18.01 -4.93
CA ARG A 231 0.71 18.76 -4.37
C ARG A 231 0.61 18.68 -2.84
N LEU A 232 1.58 18.06 -2.17
CA LEU A 232 1.60 18.02 -0.72
C LEU A 232 2.11 19.36 -0.17
N GLU A 233 1.23 20.08 0.53
CA GLU A 233 1.60 21.24 1.31
C GLU A 233 2.47 20.81 2.50
N PRO A 234 3.62 21.46 2.76
CA PRO A 234 4.51 21.07 3.87
C PRO A 234 3.79 20.99 5.22
N GLU A 235 2.85 21.89 5.46
CA GLU A 235 2.05 21.96 6.69
C GLU A 235 1.19 20.71 6.92
N LYS A 236 0.85 19.98 5.86
CA LYS A 236 0.04 18.76 5.90
C LYS A 236 0.86 17.51 6.20
N LEU A 237 2.19 17.54 6.11
CA LEU A 237 3.01 16.38 6.37
C LEU A 237 2.88 15.90 7.82
N LYS A 238 2.84 16.81 8.80
CA LYS A 238 2.73 16.49 10.23
C LYS A 238 1.45 15.72 10.57
N GLU A 239 0.35 15.95 9.84
CA GLU A 239 -0.93 15.25 10.04
C GLU A 239 -0.83 13.74 9.76
N ARG A 240 0.19 13.33 8.98
CA ARG A 240 0.48 11.94 8.62
C ARG A 240 1.39 11.22 9.60
N TYR A 241 1.68 11.86 10.75
CA TYR A 241 2.47 11.30 11.85
C TYR A 241 1.59 11.18 13.09
N PRO A 242 0.92 10.01 13.29
CA PRO A 242 -0.04 9.83 14.39
C PRO A 242 0.58 10.09 15.75
N GLU A 243 1.88 9.84 15.92
CA GLU A 243 2.62 10.12 17.13
C GLU A 243 2.69 11.62 17.50
N PHE A 244 2.46 12.52 16.56
CA PHE A 244 2.46 13.96 16.82
C PHE A 244 1.12 14.48 17.31
N ARG A 245 0.02 13.76 17.13
CA ARG A 245 -1.34 14.17 17.55
C ARG A 245 -1.43 14.54 19.03
N THR A 246 -0.70 13.83 19.90
CA THR A 246 -0.63 14.12 21.33
C THR A 246 -0.04 15.49 21.64
N TYR A 247 0.71 16.08 20.71
CA TYR A 247 1.40 17.36 20.86
C TYR A 247 0.75 18.51 20.10
N GLU A 248 -0.38 18.28 19.44
CA GLU A 248 -1.14 19.32 18.75
C GLU A 248 -1.56 20.43 19.72
N GLY A 249 -1.35 21.69 19.30
CA GLY A 249 -1.69 22.86 20.12
C GLY A 249 -0.79 23.12 21.32
N LYS A 250 0.24 22.29 21.58
CA LYS A 250 1.15 22.44 22.72
C LYS A 250 2.44 23.19 22.40
N CYS A 251 2.71 23.46 21.12
CA CYS A 251 3.87 24.24 20.69
C CYS A 251 3.68 25.73 20.97
N ARG A 252 4.78 26.44 21.18
CA ARG A 252 4.79 27.92 21.32
C ARG A 252 4.16 28.64 20.12
N PHE A 253 4.39 28.12 18.89
CA PHE A 253 3.84 28.68 17.67
C PHE A 253 2.67 27.85 17.16
N ARG A 254 1.58 28.51 16.79
CA ARG A 254 0.36 27.85 16.29
C ARG A 254 0.59 27.04 15.01
N GLU A 255 1.45 27.53 14.12
CA GLU A 255 1.78 26.90 12.83
C GLU A 255 3.10 26.12 12.86
N CYS A 256 3.49 25.63 14.04
CA CYS A 256 4.70 24.84 14.22
C CYS A 256 4.67 23.62 13.30
N LEU A 257 5.73 23.43 12.52
CA LEU A 257 5.93 22.28 11.65
C LEU A 257 6.73 21.17 12.34
N HIS A 258 7.12 21.36 13.60
CA HIS A 258 8.00 20.46 14.36
C HIS A 258 9.41 20.30 13.78
N ASP A 259 9.84 21.31 13.02
CA ASP A 259 11.15 21.39 12.37
C ASP A 259 12.09 22.32 13.16
N ARG A 260 12.38 21.94 14.40
CA ARG A 260 13.33 22.65 15.31
C ARG A 260 12.91 24.07 15.73
N GLU A 261 11.63 24.45 15.61
CA GLU A 261 11.17 25.75 16.12
C GLU A 261 11.35 25.83 17.65
N PRO A 262 11.76 27.02 18.19
CA PRO A 262 11.91 27.19 19.62
C PRO A 262 10.59 26.99 20.37
N GLY A 263 10.59 26.18 21.43
CA GLY A 263 9.39 25.82 22.19
C GLY A 263 8.47 24.87 21.42
N CYS A 264 9.05 23.98 20.60
CA CYS A 264 8.33 22.90 19.93
C CYS A 264 8.13 21.72 20.88
N ALA A 265 6.87 21.38 21.17
CA ALA A 265 6.54 20.28 22.07
C ALA A 265 6.99 18.90 21.56
N VAL A 266 7.12 18.69 20.24
CA VAL A 266 7.69 17.46 19.66
C VAL A 266 9.19 17.39 19.96
N THR A 267 9.92 18.50 19.84
CA THR A 267 11.35 18.55 20.18
C THR A 267 11.59 18.30 21.67
N GLU A 268 10.76 18.86 22.53
CA GLU A 268 10.79 18.59 23.99
C GLU A 268 10.53 17.12 24.29
N ALA A 269 9.52 16.52 23.65
CA ALA A 269 9.18 15.11 23.79
C ALA A 269 10.34 14.16 23.34
N VAL A 270 11.08 14.54 22.30
CA VAL A 270 12.31 13.80 21.92
C VAL A 270 13.36 13.90 23.01
N THR A 271 13.58 15.09 23.57
CA THR A 271 14.57 15.30 24.67
C THR A 271 14.20 14.49 25.91
N GLU A 272 12.92 14.35 26.20
CA GLU A 272 12.37 13.57 27.32
C GLU A 272 12.30 12.05 27.02
N GLY A 273 12.70 11.60 25.84
CA GLY A 273 12.63 10.20 25.44
C GLY A 273 11.22 9.65 25.19
N LYS A 274 10.20 10.53 25.07
CA LYS A 274 8.81 10.18 24.77
C LYS A 274 8.56 9.90 23.28
N LEU A 275 9.41 10.46 22.42
CA LEU A 275 9.41 10.20 20.98
C LEU A 275 10.78 9.74 20.52
N ASN A 276 10.81 8.85 19.55
CA ASN A 276 12.07 8.36 19.00
C ASN A 276 12.78 9.46 18.18
N ALA A 277 14.01 9.78 18.56
CA ALA A 277 14.80 10.86 17.96
C ALA A 277 15.09 10.62 16.47
N GLN A 278 15.44 9.38 16.09
CA GLN A 278 15.74 9.03 14.70
C GLN A 278 14.52 9.17 13.80
N ARG A 279 13.35 8.75 14.27
CA ARG A 279 12.09 8.89 13.57
C ARG A 279 11.73 10.36 13.34
N VAL A 280 11.85 11.21 14.35
CA VAL A 280 11.59 12.65 14.24
C VAL A 280 12.60 13.32 13.32
N GLU A 281 13.87 12.89 13.33
CA GLU A 281 14.88 13.46 12.43
C GLU A 281 14.59 13.11 10.95
N ARG A 282 14.14 11.90 10.65
CA ARG A 282 13.68 11.54 9.30
C ARG A 282 12.43 12.32 8.87
N TYR A 283 11.52 12.60 9.80
CA TYR A 283 10.40 13.52 9.53
C TYR A 283 10.91 14.89 9.09
N ARG A 284 11.93 15.45 9.76
CA ARG A 284 12.52 16.75 9.41
C ARG A 284 13.17 16.73 8.03
N GLN A 285 13.78 15.64 7.65
CA GLN A 285 14.32 15.47 6.30
C GLN A 285 13.17 15.45 5.26
N LEU A 286 12.10 14.72 5.54
CA LEU A 286 10.96 14.65 4.63
C LEU A 286 10.21 15.99 4.50
N ILE A 287 10.15 16.82 5.57
CA ILE A 287 9.52 18.13 5.46
C ILE A 287 10.37 19.09 4.62
N GLU A 288 11.70 19.00 4.71
CA GLU A 288 12.62 19.79 3.87
C GLU A 288 12.47 19.42 2.39
N GLU A 289 12.47 18.11 2.07
CA GLU A 289 12.18 17.62 0.72
C GLU A 289 10.80 18.08 0.23
N THR A 290 9.79 18.05 1.09
CA THR A 290 8.43 18.48 0.72
C THR A 290 8.37 19.96 0.41
N ARG A 291 9.10 20.80 1.15
CA ARG A 291 9.22 22.25 0.89
C ARG A 291 9.88 22.52 -0.46
N GLU A 292 10.93 21.76 -0.81
CA GLU A 292 11.62 21.92 -2.10
C GLU A 292 10.70 21.54 -3.26
N VAL A 293 10.04 20.37 -3.18
CA VAL A 293 9.07 19.93 -4.19
C VAL A 293 7.90 20.90 -4.31
N TRP A 294 7.44 21.48 -3.18
CA TRP A 294 6.36 22.46 -3.19
C TRP A 294 6.75 23.78 -3.86
N ARG A 295 8.00 24.24 -3.70
CA ARG A 295 8.52 25.44 -4.36
C ARG A 295 8.60 25.26 -5.88
N THR A 296 9.00 24.07 -6.34
CA THR A 296 9.21 23.77 -7.78
C THR A 296 8.00 23.12 -8.45
N ARG A 297 6.83 23.10 -7.82
CA ARG A 297 5.65 22.36 -8.31
C ARG A 297 5.05 22.85 -9.62
N TYR A 298 5.39 24.05 -10.04
CA TYR A 298 4.92 24.68 -11.28
C TYR A 298 6.01 24.75 -12.37
N ASP A 299 7.23 24.34 -12.05
CA ASP A 299 8.31 24.20 -13.00
C ASP A 299 8.20 22.83 -13.72
#